data_ba6b3fa9bdfe4fd19d35bd97f7413ff6
#
_entry.id   ba6b3fa9bdfe4fd19d35bd97f7413ff6
#
_cell.length_a   1.000
_cell.length_b   1.000
_cell.length_c   1.000
_cell.angle_alpha   90.00
_cell.angle_beta   90.00
_cell.angle_gamma   90.00
#
_symmetry.space_group_name_H-M   'P 1'
#
loop_
_entity.id
_entity.type
_entity.pdbx_description
1 polymer ?
#
loop_
_entity_poly.entity_id
_entity_poly.type
_entity_poly.pdbx_seq_one_letter_code
_entity_poly.pdbx_strand_id
1 'polypeptide(L)'
;AGVLGRNWLDYLAMPELCRFLGMIITMYYDDHAPPHFHIRYGDYKAIMGIDSLMLLDGYLPPRALGLVAEWGALHRDELWEDWSLAEQRAPLKKIKPLE
;
A
#
# COMPACT_ATOMS: atom_id res chain seq x y z
N ALA A 1 -10.18 -1.08 24.44
CA ALA A 1 -9.72 -1.10 24.35
C ALA A 1 -8.95 -1.39 23.71
N GLY A 2 -9.03 -1.89 23.59
CA GLY A 2 -8.35 -2.37 22.90
C GLY A 2 -7.46 -1.62 22.58
N VAL A 3 -7.47 -1.13 22.75
CA VAL A 3 -6.79 -0.51 22.52
C VAL A 3 -5.71 -0.55 22.62
N LEU A 4 -5.52 -0.94 23.22
CA LEU A 4 -4.41 -1.01 23.40
C LEU A 4 -3.83 -1.92 22.64
N GLY A 5 -3.95 -2.86 22.57
CA GLY A 5 -3.40 -3.79 21.79
C GLY A 5 -4.13 -3.90 20.55
N ARG A 6 -3.59 -4.53 19.57
CA ARG A 6 -4.28 -4.77 18.35
C ARG A 6 -5.18 -5.96 18.52
N ASN A 7 -6.43 -5.80 18.13
CA ASN A 7 -7.36 -6.90 18.10
C ASN A 7 -7.40 -7.42 16.66
N TRP A 8 -8.22 -8.43 16.41
CA TRP A 8 -8.27 -9.04 15.09
C TRP A 8 -8.80 -8.08 14.02
N LEU A 9 -9.61 -7.09 14.42
CA LEU A 9 -10.09 -6.10 13.47
C LEU A 9 -8.95 -5.24 12.94
N ASP A 10 -7.93 -5.00 13.76
CA ASP A 10 -6.78 -4.23 13.31
C ASP A 10 -6.01 -4.97 12.23
N TYR A 11 -6.00 -6.29 12.28
CA TYR A 11 -5.37 -7.07 11.22
C TYR A 11 -6.17 -6.97 9.93
N LEU A 12 -7.48 -6.86 10.02
CA LEU A 12 -8.32 -6.65 8.86
C LEU A 12 -8.19 -5.23 8.33
N ALA A 13 -7.56 -4.33 9.08
CA ALA A 13 -7.35 -2.96 8.64
C ALA A 13 -6.16 -2.79 7.72
N MET A 14 -5.65 -3.89 7.14
CA MET A 14 -4.56 -3.88 6.18
C MET A 14 -5.03 -4.52 4.88
N PRO A 15 -6.01 -3.93 4.21
CA PRO A 15 -6.52 -4.55 3.00
C PRO A 15 -5.48 -4.60 1.89
N GLU A 16 -5.51 -5.71 1.20
CA GLU A 16 -4.67 -5.89 0.03
C GLU A 16 -5.34 -5.19 -1.15
N LEU A 17 -4.62 -4.30 -1.80
CA LEU A 17 -5.15 -3.58 -2.96
C LEU A 17 -4.88 -4.33 -4.25
N CYS A 18 -3.75 -5.03 -4.30
CA CYS A 18 -3.31 -5.62 -5.55
C CYS A 18 -2.21 -6.63 -5.27
N ARG A 19 -2.07 -7.59 -6.18
CA ARG A 19 -0.99 -8.57 -6.09
C ARG A 19 -0.53 -8.90 -7.50
N PHE A 20 0.77 -8.74 -7.78
CA PHE A 20 1.32 -9.05 -9.09
C PHE A 20 2.82 -9.31 -9.00
N LEU A 21 3.27 -10.23 -9.85
CA LEU A 21 4.70 -10.53 -10.00
C LEU A 21 5.42 -10.76 -8.66
N GLY A 22 4.75 -11.41 -7.73
CA GLY A 22 5.30 -11.71 -6.41
C GLY A 22 5.22 -10.57 -5.41
N MET A 23 4.64 -9.44 -5.79
CA MET A 23 4.48 -8.29 -4.91
C MET A 23 3.06 -8.20 -4.39
N ILE A 24 2.91 -7.83 -3.13
CA ILE A 24 1.63 -7.62 -2.48
C ILE A 24 1.56 -6.16 -2.07
N ILE A 25 0.54 -5.47 -2.55
CA ILE A 25 0.34 -4.05 -2.25
C ILE A 25 -0.79 -3.94 -1.24
N THR A 26 -0.51 -3.27 -0.12
CA THR A 26 -1.51 -3.06 0.93
C THR A 26 -1.54 -1.59 1.32
N MET A 27 -2.60 -1.19 2.00
CA MET A 27 -2.73 0.15 2.54
C MET A 27 -3.44 0.04 3.87
N TYR A 28 -2.93 0.73 4.88
CA TYR A 28 -3.49 0.64 6.22
C TYR A 28 -4.53 1.72 6.42
N TYR A 29 -5.53 1.44 7.24
CA TYR A 29 -6.48 2.45 7.66
C TYR A 29 -5.81 3.41 8.64
N ASP A 30 -6.22 4.67 8.58
CA ASP A 30 -5.76 5.70 9.53
C ASP A 30 -4.25 5.80 9.65
N ASP A 31 -3.55 5.54 8.58
CA ASP A 31 -2.11 5.71 8.59
C ASP A 31 -1.78 7.21 8.48
N HIS A 32 -0.57 7.57 8.92
CA HIS A 32 -0.21 8.98 8.96
C HIS A 32 0.51 9.40 7.69
N ALA A 33 0.41 10.69 7.40
CA ALA A 33 1.05 11.28 6.24
C ALA A 33 2.57 11.10 6.28
N PRO A 34 3.23 11.12 5.12
CA PRO A 34 2.63 11.43 3.81
C PRO A 34 1.84 10.25 3.25
N PRO A 35 0.93 10.50 2.30
CA PRO A 35 0.18 9.42 1.67
C PRO A 35 1.08 8.40 1.02
N HIS A 36 0.85 7.14 1.34
CA HIS A 36 1.75 6.05 0.93
C HIS A 36 1.02 4.71 0.89
N PHE A 37 1.68 3.73 0.32
CA PHE A 37 1.22 2.35 0.34
C PHE A 37 2.39 1.43 0.67
N HIS A 38 2.07 0.22 1.08
CA HIS A 38 3.05 -0.77 1.52
C HIS A 38 3.22 -1.84 0.47
N ILE A 39 4.47 -2.31 0.32
CA ILE A 39 4.80 -3.37 -0.61
C ILE A 39 5.51 -4.49 0.15
N ARG A 40 5.10 -5.70 -0.12
CA ARG A 40 5.83 -6.87 0.36
C ARG A 40 6.25 -7.69 -0.85
N TYR A 41 7.53 -8.05 -0.88
CA TYR A 41 8.08 -8.84 -1.97
C TYR A 41 9.03 -9.87 -1.36
N GLY A 42 8.55 -11.11 -1.20
CA GLY A 42 9.32 -12.12 -0.46
C GLY A 42 9.59 -11.63 0.96
N ASP A 43 10.84 -11.57 1.33
CA ASP A 43 11.25 -11.09 2.65
C ASP A 43 11.45 -9.57 2.69
N TYR A 44 11.30 -8.90 1.56
CA TYR A 44 11.47 -7.44 1.51
C TYR A 44 10.17 -6.74 1.84
N LYS A 45 10.29 -5.61 2.52
CA LYS A 45 9.17 -4.74 2.84
C LYS A 45 9.56 -3.33 2.53
N ALA A 46 8.64 -2.56 1.99
CA ALA A 46 8.91 -1.17 1.65
C ALA A 46 7.65 -0.34 1.74
N ILE A 47 7.83 0.96 1.87
CA ILE A 47 6.76 1.95 1.87
C ILE A 47 7.07 2.92 0.75
N MET A 48 6.10 3.16 -0.12
CA MET A 48 6.28 4.04 -1.27
C MET A 48 5.27 5.17 -1.21
N GLY A 49 5.73 6.40 -1.45
CA GLY A 49 4.86 7.56 -1.50
C GLY A 49 3.99 7.55 -2.75
N ILE A 50 2.73 7.97 -2.61
CA ILE A 50 1.81 8.01 -3.75
C ILE A 50 2.23 9.10 -4.72
N ASP A 51 2.59 10.27 -4.22
CA ASP A 51 3.00 11.35 -5.08
C ASP A 51 4.37 11.14 -5.69
N SER A 52 5.33 10.83 -4.88
CA SER A 52 6.72 10.74 -5.34
C SER A 52 7.03 9.45 -6.06
N LEU A 53 6.35 8.37 -5.72
CA LEU A 53 6.66 7.01 -6.16
C LEU A 53 8.10 6.65 -5.84
N MET A 54 8.59 7.17 -4.72
CA MET A 54 9.90 6.85 -4.18
C MET A 54 9.73 6.11 -2.87
N LEU A 55 10.71 5.31 -2.51
CA LEU A 55 10.67 4.62 -1.24
C LEU A 55 10.83 5.62 -0.11
N LEU A 56 9.90 5.56 0.85
CA LEU A 56 9.97 6.35 2.07
C LEU A 56 10.66 5.54 3.16
N ASP A 57 10.58 4.22 3.07
CA ASP A 57 11.18 3.32 4.05
C ASP A 57 11.32 1.95 3.42
N GLY A 58 12.24 1.15 3.95
CA GLY A 58 12.43 -0.22 3.51
C GLY A 58 13.27 -0.33 2.25
N TYR A 59 13.19 -1.50 1.62
CA TYR A 59 14.03 -1.79 0.46
C TYR A 59 13.31 -2.76 -0.48
N LEU A 60 13.49 -2.54 -1.78
CA LEU A 60 13.09 -3.50 -2.81
C LEU A 60 14.25 -3.64 -3.78
N PRO A 61 14.49 -4.84 -4.32
CA PRO A 61 15.46 -4.98 -5.41
C PRO A 61 15.11 -4.05 -6.56
N PRO A 62 16.10 -3.56 -7.33
CA PRO A 62 15.84 -2.55 -8.35
C PRO A 62 14.76 -2.92 -9.37
N ARG A 63 14.72 -4.17 -9.80
CA ARG A 63 13.67 -4.58 -10.74
C ARG A 63 12.29 -4.49 -10.13
N ALA A 64 12.13 -4.97 -8.91
CA ALA A 64 10.84 -4.89 -8.23
C ALA A 64 10.45 -3.44 -7.98
N LEU A 65 11.40 -2.62 -7.58
CA LEU A 65 11.17 -1.20 -7.38
C LEU A 65 10.65 -0.54 -8.65
N GLY A 66 11.30 -0.82 -9.79
CA GLY A 66 10.87 -0.25 -11.07
C GLY A 66 9.45 -0.68 -11.45
N LEU A 67 9.13 -1.96 -11.24
CA LEU A 67 7.80 -2.47 -11.58
C LEU A 67 6.71 -1.84 -10.72
N VAL A 68 6.99 -1.69 -9.43
CA VAL A 68 5.98 -1.11 -8.55
C VAL A 68 5.83 0.40 -8.82
N ALA A 69 6.90 1.09 -9.15
CA ALA A 69 6.81 2.51 -9.50
C ALA A 69 6.01 2.70 -10.79
N GLU A 70 6.21 1.82 -11.77
CA GLU A 70 5.44 1.86 -13.01
C GLU A 70 3.96 1.64 -12.73
N TRP A 71 3.64 0.62 -11.92
CA TRP A 71 2.27 0.34 -11.53
C TRP A 71 1.64 1.53 -10.80
N GLY A 72 2.39 2.12 -9.87
CA GLY A 72 1.92 3.27 -9.12
C GLY A 72 1.62 4.47 -10.00
N ALA A 73 2.45 4.70 -11.01
CA ALA A 73 2.23 5.80 -11.94
C ALA A 73 0.94 5.60 -12.75
N LEU A 74 0.67 4.35 -13.15
CA LEU A 74 -0.54 4.04 -13.90
C LEU A 74 -1.79 4.17 -13.04
N HIS A 75 -1.68 3.93 -11.74
CA HIS A 75 -2.84 3.87 -10.85
C HIS A 75 -2.81 4.93 -9.75
N ARG A 76 -2.10 6.05 -10.00
CA ARG A 76 -1.95 7.08 -8.97
C ARG A 76 -3.30 7.59 -8.48
N ASP A 77 -4.24 7.84 -9.38
CA ASP A 77 -5.55 8.36 -8.98
C ASP A 77 -6.30 7.36 -8.11
N GLU A 78 -6.21 6.08 -8.45
CA GLU A 78 -6.85 5.04 -7.65
C GLU A 78 -6.21 4.92 -6.27
N LEU A 79 -4.89 5.08 -6.19
CA LEU A 79 -4.18 5.06 -4.91
C LEU A 79 -4.59 6.25 -4.04
N TRP A 80 -4.77 7.42 -4.64
CA TRP A 80 -5.26 8.59 -3.90
C TRP A 80 -6.67 8.38 -3.40
N GLU A 81 -7.51 7.78 -4.23
CA GLU A 81 -8.88 7.47 -3.82
C GLU A 81 -8.88 6.52 -2.62
N ASP A 82 -8.08 5.47 -2.69
CA ASP A 82 -7.99 4.51 -1.58
C ASP A 82 -7.41 5.16 -0.33
N TRP A 83 -6.45 6.07 -0.47
CA TRP A 83 -5.92 6.78 0.69
C TRP A 83 -7.03 7.59 1.37
N SER A 84 -7.84 8.27 0.58
CA SER A 84 -8.97 9.04 1.12
C SER A 84 -9.99 8.13 1.80
N LEU A 85 -10.29 7.00 1.18
CA LEU A 85 -11.20 6.03 1.78
C LEU A 85 -10.64 5.46 3.09
N ALA A 86 -9.34 5.22 3.13
CA ALA A 86 -8.70 4.71 4.34
C ALA A 86 -8.78 5.71 5.48
N GLU A 87 -8.64 7.00 5.18
CA GLU A 87 -8.80 8.05 6.19
C GLU A 87 -10.23 8.09 6.74
N GLN A 88 -11.20 7.73 5.92
CA GLN A 88 -12.61 7.70 6.31
C GLN A 88 -13.03 6.37 6.90
N ARG A 89 -12.11 5.41 6.99
CA ARG A 89 -12.39 4.05 7.43
C ARG A 89 -13.45 3.36 6.58
N ALA A 90 -13.52 3.74 5.31
CA ALA A 90 -14.42 3.14 4.35
C ALA A 90 -13.73 1.97 3.64
N PRO A 91 -14.50 1.03 3.07
CA PRO A 91 -13.88 -0.09 2.35
C PRO A 91 -13.03 0.42 1.19
N LEU A 92 -11.84 -0.15 1.05
CA LEU A 92 -10.93 0.22 -0.03
C LEU A 92 -11.27 -0.57 -1.29
N LYS A 93 -10.88 -0.03 -2.42
CA LYS A 93 -11.14 -0.66 -3.72
C LYS A 93 -9.91 -1.40 -4.20
N LYS A 94 -10.12 -2.55 -4.81
CA LYS A 94 -9.03 -3.27 -5.46
C LYS A 94 -8.57 -2.50 -6.69
N ILE A 95 -7.29 -2.63 -7.00
CA ILE A 95 -6.68 -1.99 -8.14
C ILE A 95 -6.11 -3.08 -9.04
N LYS A 96 -6.20 -2.88 -10.36
CA LYS A 96 -5.73 -3.89 -11.29
C LYS A 96 -4.21 -4.07 -11.19
N PRO A 97 -3.74 -5.29 -11.36
CA PRO A 97 -2.30 -5.53 -11.36
C PRO A 97 -1.63 -4.99 -12.61
N LEU A 98 -0.31 -4.89 -12.55
CA LEU A 98 0.49 -4.58 -13.72
C LEU A 98 0.45 -5.78 -14.64
N GLU A 99 0.19 -5.54 -15.90
CA GLU A 99 0.11 -6.60 -16.89
C GLU A 99 1.34 -6.68 -17.76
#